data_e8acaaa4acb6fec14bd40a9ee7a9e28d
#
_entry.id   e8acaaa4acb6fec14bd40a9ee7a9e28d
#
_cell.length_a   1.000
_cell.length_b   1.000
_cell.length_c   1.000
_cell.angle_alpha   90.00
_cell.angle_beta   90.00
_cell.angle_gamma   90.00
#
_symmetry.space_group_name_H-M   'P 1'
#
loop_
_entity.id
_entity.type
_entity.pdbx_description
1 polymer ?
#
loop_
_entity_poly.entity_id
_entity_poly.type
_entity_poly.pdbx_seq_one_letter_code
_entity_poly.pdbx_strand_id
1 'polypeptide(L)'
;VQKLQPKDWLGEIGTIFEFVRKNIRYIQDVNDVETLQWPTATLLLQHGDCDDMVMLTCAMLESIGYVTKSVAIGFSRGNFDHVYLEVYVPDRQMWLALDPTEPNPLGWAATGYCCRVELPN
;
A
#
# COMPACT_ATOMS: atom_id res chain seq x y z
N VAL A 1 11.59 15.50 -33.25
CA VAL A 1 12.04 14.86 -32.00
C VAL A 1 10.94 15.04 -30.95
N GLN A 2 10.38 13.92 -30.54
CA GLN A 2 9.42 13.94 -29.44
C GLN A 2 10.16 14.31 -28.15
N LYS A 3 9.75 15.41 -27.54
CA LYS A 3 10.18 15.70 -26.19
C LYS A 3 9.50 14.71 -25.25
N LEU A 4 10.28 13.91 -24.57
CA LEU A 4 9.75 13.06 -23.50
C LEU A 4 9.21 13.95 -22.40
N GLN A 5 7.95 13.77 -22.07
CA GLN A 5 7.37 14.46 -20.91
C GLN A 5 8.07 13.97 -19.65
N PRO A 6 8.40 14.87 -18.72
CA PRO A 6 8.91 14.42 -17.42
C PRO A 6 7.90 13.46 -16.79
N LYS A 7 8.39 12.36 -16.25
CA LYS A 7 7.53 11.40 -15.59
C LYS A 7 6.93 12.01 -14.32
N ASP A 8 5.62 11.97 -14.20
CA ASP A 8 4.92 12.46 -13.02
C ASP A 8 4.80 11.32 -12.00
N TRP A 9 5.87 11.11 -11.24
CA TRP A 9 5.94 10.04 -10.24
C TRP A 9 4.79 10.09 -9.24
N LEU A 10 4.57 11.28 -8.66
CA LEU A 10 3.52 11.44 -7.65
C LEU A 10 2.12 11.29 -8.25
N GLY A 11 1.91 11.75 -9.47
CA GLY A 11 0.63 11.59 -10.17
C GLY A 11 0.32 10.14 -10.46
N GLU A 12 1.30 9.36 -10.90
CA GLU A 12 1.13 7.92 -11.15
C GLU A 12 0.83 7.17 -9.85
N ILE A 13 1.62 7.43 -8.82
CA ILE A 13 1.43 6.81 -7.50
C ILE A 13 0.05 7.17 -6.95
N GLY A 14 -0.32 8.44 -7.02
CA GLY A 14 -1.62 8.92 -6.56
C GLY A 14 -2.79 8.29 -7.31
N THR A 15 -2.66 8.08 -8.61
CA THR A 15 -3.69 7.44 -9.42
C THR A 15 -3.92 6.00 -8.97
N ILE A 16 -2.86 5.24 -8.73
CA ILE A 16 -2.96 3.86 -8.26
C ILE A 16 -3.55 3.84 -6.85
N PHE A 17 -3.08 4.70 -5.97
CA PHE A 17 -3.57 4.82 -4.60
C PHE A 17 -5.07 5.07 -4.56
N GLU A 18 -5.55 6.05 -5.33
CA GLU A 18 -6.97 6.38 -5.39
C GLU A 18 -7.80 5.27 -6.07
N PHE A 19 -7.23 4.59 -7.07
CA PHE A 19 -7.90 3.45 -7.70
C PHE A 19 -8.19 2.36 -6.67
N VAL A 20 -7.21 1.99 -5.86
CA VAL A 20 -7.37 0.94 -4.85
C VAL A 20 -8.41 1.38 -3.82
N ARG A 21 -8.31 2.60 -3.31
CA ARG A 21 -9.25 3.12 -2.32
C ARG A 21 -10.67 3.19 -2.81
N LYS A 22 -10.86 3.55 -4.08
CA LYS A 22 -12.18 3.71 -4.68
C LYS A 22 -12.84 2.39 -5.02
N ASN A 23 -12.05 1.42 -5.46
CA ASN A 23 -12.58 0.20 -6.06
C ASN A 23 -12.52 -1.01 -5.14
N ILE A 24 -11.70 -0.97 -4.10
CA ILE A 24 -11.55 -2.09 -3.17
C ILE A 24 -12.15 -1.69 -1.82
N ARG A 25 -13.16 -2.43 -1.40
CA ARG A 25 -13.80 -2.21 -0.11
C ARG A 25 -12.99 -2.89 0.99
N TYR A 26 -12.65 -2.13 2.02
CA TYR A 26 -11.98 -2.70 3.19
C TYR A 26 -12.94 -3.57 3.97
N ILE A 27 -12.59 -4.83 4.15
CA ILE A 27 -13.34 -5.79 4.97
C ILE A 27 -12.32 -6.50 5.85
N GLN A 28 -12.45 -6.34 7.16
CA GLN A 28 -11.62 -7.03 8.11
C GLN A 28 -11.97 -8.51 8.14
N ASP A 29 -10.96 -9.37 8.26
CA ASP A 29 -11.18 -10.82 8.35
C ASP A 29 -12.04 -11.16 9.57
N VAL A 30 -13.00 -12.05 9.35
CA VAL A 30 -13.93 -12.50 10.38
C VAL A 30 -13.35 -13.72 11.08
N ASN A 31 -13.48 -13.80 12.41
CA ASN A 31 -13.12 -14.96 13.23
C ASN A 31 -11.62 -15.31 13.26
N ASP A 32 -10.74 -14.32 13.21
CA ASP A 32 -9.29 -14.49 13.30
C ASP A 32 -8.72 -15.45 12.25
N VAL A 33 -9.45 -15.71 11.17
CA VAL A 33 -8.97 -16.49 10.05
C VAL A 33 -8.28 -15.56 9.07
N GLU A 34 -6.95 -15.56 9.07
CA GLU A 34 -6.20 -14.86 8.06
C GLU A 34 -6.36 -15.57 6.72
N THR A 35 -7.11 -14.96 5.82
CA THR A 35 -7.22 -15.41 4.44
C THR A 35 -6.40 -14.47 3.58
N LEU A 36 -5.28 -14.96 3.08
CA LEU A 36 -4.43 -14.18 2.19
C LEU A 36 -4.99 -14.28 0.77
N GLN A 37 -5.38 -13.13 0.19
CA GLN A 37 -5.86 -13.07 -1.19
C GLN A 37 -4.72 -12.69 -2.13
N TRP A 38 -4.68 -13.37 -3.28
CA TRP A 38 -3.82 -12.90 -4.37
C TRP A 38 -4.33 -11.56 -4.90
N PRO A 39 -3.45 -10.68 -5.42
CA PRO A 39 -3.88 -9.39 -5.96
C PRO A 39 -4.99 -9.50 -7.00
N THR A 40 -4.94 -10.51 -7.87
CA THR A 40 -5.99 -10.74 -8.86
C THR A 40 -7.33 -11.07 -8.21
N ALA A 41 -7.34 -11.84 -7.13
CA ALA A 41 -8.56 -12.13 -6.39
C ALA A 41 -9.14 -10.87 -5.75
N THR A 42 -8.30 -10.03 -5.18
CA THR A 42 -8.73 -8.75 -4.60
C THR A 42 -9.38 -7.85 -5.64
N LEU A 43 -8.80 -7.78 -6.83
CA LEU A 43 -9.38 -7.02 -7.95
C LEU A 43 -10.74 -7.57 -8.37
N LEU A 44 -10.87 -8.89 -8.48
CA LEU A 44 -12.13 -9.53 -8.91
C LEU A 44 -13.22 -9.41 -7.86
N LEU A 45 -12.89 -9.61 -6.61
CA LEU A 45 -13.83 -9.56 -5.49
C LEU A 45 -14.16 -8.13 -5.07
N GLN A 46 -13.28 -7.19 -5.34
CA GLN A 46 -13.39 -5.77 -4.99
C GLN A 46 -13.49 -5.55 -3.47
N HIS A 47 -12.88 -6.44 -2.69
CA HIS A 47 -12.75 -6.29 -1.24
C HIS A 47 -11.53 -7.02 -0.71
N GLY A 48 -11.07 -6.62 0.46
CA GLY A 48 -9.96 -7.24 1.16
C GLY A 48 -9.67 -6.53 2.47
N ASP A 49 -8.76 -7.11 3.27
CA ASP A 49 -8.26 -6.47 4.48
C ASP A 49 -7.02 -5.62 4.17
N CYS A 50 -6.31 -5.16 5.21
CA CYS A 50 -5.14 -4.31 5.02
C CYS A 50 -4.02 -5.04 4.26
N ASP A 51 -3.77 -6.32 4.55
CA ASP A 51 -2.76 -7.11 3.85
C ASP A 51 -3.09 -7.23 2.36
N ASP A 52 -4.35 -7.52 2.05
CA ASP A 52 -4.81 -7.68 0.67
C ASP A 52 -4.69 -6.38 -0.12
N MET A 53 -5.09 -5.27 0.48
CA MET A 53 -5.03 -3.95 -0.16
C MET A 53 -3.59 -3.50 -0.38
N VAL A 54 -2.70 -3.77 0.57
CA VAL A 54 -1.27 -3.47 0.44
C VAL A 54 -0.64 -4.31 -0.66
N MET A 55 -0.92 -5.63 -0.69
CA MET A 55 -0.39 -6.51 -1.72
C MET A 55 -0.83 -6.07 -3.12
N LEU A 56 -2.09 -5.71 -3.28
CA LEU A 56 -2.60 -5.22 -4.57
C LEU A 56 -1.90 -3.93 -4.98
N THR A 57 -1.78 -2.98 -4.06
CA THR A 57 -1.14 -1.69 -4.35
C THR A 57 0.33 -1.88 -4.73
N CYS A 58 1.07 -2.71 -3.99
CA CYS A 58 2.45 -3.04 -4.30
C CYS A 58 2.56 -3.70 -5.68
N ALA A 59 1.70 -4.66 -6.00
CA ALA A 59 1.73 -5.35 -7.28
C ALA A 59 1.48 -4.39 -8.44
N MET A 60 0.53 -3.48 -8.30
CA MET A 60 0.24 -2.48 -9.32
C MET A 60 1.42 -1.52 -9.53
N LEU A 61 2.00 -1.03 -8.44
CA LEU A 61 3.15 -0.12 -8.51
C LEU A 61 4.38 -0.82 -9.13
N GLU A 62 4.66 -2.04 -8.68
CA GLU A 62 5.79 -2.81 -9.20
C GLU A 62 5.62 -3.15 -10.68
N SER A 63 4.39 -3.36 -11.13
CA SER A 63 4.12 -3.67 -12.54
C SER A 63 4.51 -2.54 -13.48
N ILE A 64 4.59 -1.31 -12.99
CA ILE A 64 5.03 -0.15 -13.77
C ILE A 64 6.41 0.36 -13.36
N GLY A 65 7.16 -0.44 -12.60
CA GLY A 65 8.57 -0.22 -12.36
C GLY A 65 8.94 0.44 -11.04
N TYR A 66 7.99 0.65 -10.13
CA TYR A 66 8.31 1.19 -8.81
C TYR A 66 8.87 0.13 -7.88
N VAL A 67 9.67 0.57 -6.91
CA VAL A 67 10.16 -0.27 -5.82
C VAL A 67 9.29 0.01 -4.59
N THR A 68 8.78 -1.06 -3.98
CA THR A 68 7.91 -0.96 -2.82
C THR A 68 8.43 -1.81 -1.67
N LYS A 69 7.98 -1.49 -0.48
CA LYS A 69 8.18 -2.33 0.70
C LYS A 69 6.92 -2.28 1.56
N SER A 70 6.64 -3.37 2.26
CA SER A 70 5.54 -3.42 3.21
C SER A 70 6.07 -3.04 4.59
N VAL A 71 5.24 -2.35 5.37
CA VAL A 71 5.58 -1.93 6.73
C VAL A 71 4.50 -2.46 7.66
N ALA A 72 4.90 -3.31 8.59
CA ALA A 72 4.02 -3.81 9.64
C ALA A 72 4.28 -3.05 10.92
N ILE A 73 3.23 -2.58 11.56
CA ILE A 73 3.31 -1.83 12.82
C ILE A 73 2.38 -2.44 13.86
N GLY A 74 2.74 -2.28 15.12
CA GLY A 74 1.94 -2.73 16.23
C GLY A 74 1.86 -1.68 17.33
N PHE A 75 0.72 -1.63 18.00
CA PHE A 75 0.45 -0.68 19.08
C PHE A 75 0.55 -1.32 20.45
N SER A 76 0.77 -2.63 20.49
CA SER A 76 1.04 -3.37 21.71
C SER A 76 2.27 -4.26 21.52
N ARG A 77 2.97 -4.52 22.60
CA ARG A 77 4.25 -5.25 22.56
C ARG A 77 4.06 -6.66 22.00
N GLY A 78 4.82 -6.98 20.95
CA GLY A 78 4.83 -8.31 20.35
C GLY A 78 3.72 -8.57 19.34
N ASN A 79 2.83 -7.61 19.09
CA ASN A 79 1.74 -7.75 18.13
C ASN A 79 1.88 -6.76 16.98
N PHE A 80 1.66 -7.27 15.76
CA PHE A 80 1.57 -6.44 14.56
C PHE A 80 0.10 -6.36 14.18
N ASP A 81 -0.47 -5.17 14.30
CA ASP A 81 -1.91 -4.94 14.17
C ASP A 81 -2.30 -4.39 12.81
N HIS A 82 -1.35 -3.81 12.08
CA HIS A 82 -1.63 -3.10 10.85
C HIS A 82 -0.45 -3.17 9.89
N VAL A 83 -0.74 -3.14 8.61
CA VAL A 83 0.26 -3.06 7.55
C VAL A 83 -0.09 -1.93 6.58
N TYR A 84 0.91 -1.23 6.12
CA TYR A 84 0.82 -0.27 5.02
C TYR A 84 2.05 -0.46 4.12
N LEU A 85 2.23 0.39 3.12
CA LEU A 85 3.39 0.26 2.24
C LEU A 85 4.12 1.59 2.11
N GLU A 86 5.37 1.48 1.67
CA GLU A 86 6.14 2.63 1.21
C GLU A 86 6.61 2.38 -0.21
N VAL A 87 6.56 3.41 -1.03
CA VAL A 87 7.05 3.38 -2.41
C VAL A 87 8.21 4.36 -2.54
N TYR A 88 9.26 3.94 -3.26
CA TYR A 88 10.39 4.81 -3.50
C TYR A 88 10.08 5.78 -4.63
N VAL A 89 10.27 7.08 -4.38
CA VAL A 89 10.06 8.15 -5.36
C VAL A 89 11.42 8.60 -5.86
N PRO A 90 11.83 8.18 -7.08
CA PRO A 90 13.22 8.36 -7.53
C PRO A 90 13.66 9.81 -7.68
N ASP A 91 12.79 10.70 -8.16
CA ASP A 91 13.13 12.11 -8.37
C ASP A 91 13.31 12.89 -7.07
N ARG A 92 12.76 12.39 -5.98
CA ARG A 92 12.89 12.97 -4.65
C ARG A 92 13.82 12.21 -3.73
N GLN A 93 14.27 11.04 -4.18
CA GLN A 93 15.15 10.14 -3.42
C GLN A 93 14.60 9.86 -2.02
N MET A 94 13.31 9.56 -1.94
CA MET A 94 12.63 9.33 -0.66
C MET A 94 11.59 8.23 -0.77
N TRP A 95 11.31 7.59 0.37
CA TRP A 95 10.21 6.67 0.51
C TRP A 95 8.95 7.43 0.91
N LEU A 96 7.86 7.14 0.23
CA LEU A 96 6.57 7.76 0.46
C LEU A 96 5.60 6.74 1.04
N ALA A 97 5.01 7.04 2.19
CA ALA A 97 4.04 6.15 2.82
C ALA A 97 2.70 6.17 2.08
N LEU A 98 2.09 4.99 1.94
CA LEU A 98 0.77 4.80 1.37
C LEU A 98 -0.03 3.87 2.26
N ASP A 99 -1.19 4.32 2.72
CA ASP A 99 -2.11 3.47 3.46
C ASP A 99 -3.48 3.48 2.79
N PRO A 100 -3.75 2.52 1.90
CA PRO A 100 -5.00 2.52 1.14
C PRO A 100 -6.23 2.16 1.98
N THR A 101 -6.05 1.69 3.22
CA THR A 101 -7.16 1.31 4.10
C THR A 101 -7.70 2.48 4.90
N GLU A 102 -6.97 3.60 4.97
CA GLU A 102 -7.34 4.76 5.77
C GLU A 102 -7.76 5.93 4.88
N PRO A 103 -8.70 6.77 5.33
CA PRO A 103 -9.19 7.90 4.52
C PRO A 103 -8.25 9.10 4.53
N ASN A 104 -6.96 8.87 4.67
CA ASN A 104 -5.96 9.90 4.81
C ASN A 104 -5.21 10.11 3.49
N PRO A 105 -4.58 11.28 3.30
CA PRO A 105 -3.91 11.58 2.02
C PRO A 105 -2.63 10.78 1.83
N LEU A 106 -2.15 10.82 0.60
CA LEU A 106 -0.86 10.28 0.20
C LEU A 106 0.24 10.80 1.13
N GLY A 107 1.11 9.93 1.59
CA GLY A 107 2.19 10.27 2.52
C GLY A 107 1.84 10.10 3.99
N TRP A 108 0.56 9.91 4.29
CA TRP A 108 0.15 9.69 5.66
C TRP A 108 0.41 8.25 6.10
N ALA A 109 0.90 8.09 7.33
CA ALA A 109 0.99 6.79 7.99
C ALA A 109 0.71 6.96 9.48
N ALA A 110 0.18 5.91 10.10
CA ALA A 110 -0.13 5.94 11.53
C ALA A 110 1.14 6.12 12.37
N THR A 111 1.00 6.85 13.47
CA THR A 111 2.08 7.09 14.45
C THR A 111 1.71 6.51 15.80
N GLY A 112 2.61 6.54 16.75
CA GLY A 112 2.36 6.05 18.10
C GLY A 112 2.49 4.54 18.25
N TYR A 113 3.03 3.86 17.25
CA TYR A 113 3.29 2.42 17.34
C TYR A 113 4.51 2.15 18.22
N CYS A 114 4.52 0.99 18.87
CA CYS A 114 5.65 0.54 19.69
C CYS A 114 6.58 -0.41 18.95
N CYS A 115 6.17 -0.98 17.82
CA CYS A 115 7.00 -1.87 17.03
C CYS A 115 6.73 -1.65 15.54
N ARG A 116 7.79 -1.82 14.73
CA ARG A 116 7.75 -1.58 13.29
C ARG A 116 8.75 -2.51 12.60
N VAL A 117 8.29 -3.17 11.55
CA VAL A 117 9.14 -4.03 10.71
C VAL A 117 8.93 -3.68 9.25
N GLU A 118 10.01 -3.50 8.53
CA GLU A 118 9.99 -3.30 7.09
C GLU A 118 10.25 -4.62 6.38
N LEU A 119 9.41 -4.95 5.42
CA LEU A 119 9.51 -6.17 4.62
C LEU A 119 9.70 -5.77 3.16
N PRO A 120 10.90 -5.94 2.60
CA PRO A 120 11.12 -5.68 1.17
C PRO A 120 10.30 -6.65 0.33
N ASN A 121 9.75 -6.12 -0.73
CA ASN A 121 8.95 -6.92 -1.66
C ASN A 121 9.78 -7.42 -2.83
#